data_1162781d2347ced0c2d8771f7f485ae1
#
_entry.id   1162781d2347ced0c2d8771f7f485ae1
#
_cell.length_a   1.000
_cell.length_b   1.000
_cell.length_c   1.000
_cell.angle_alpha   90.00
_cell.angle_beta   90.00
_cell.angle_gamma   90.00
#
_symmetry.space_group_name_H-M   'P 1'
#
loop_
_entity.id
_entity.type
_entity.pdbx_description
1 polymer ?
#
loop_
_entity_poly.entity_id
_entity_poly.type
_entity_poly.pdbx_seq_one_letter_code
_entity_poly.pdbx_strand_id
1 'polypeptide(L)'
;MSQVLEATRDAGIQVFYALHHRYRPGDYENWKYIAPIQKAAWSRKTFEYGSWGGQLRSEFEPRPGDIVAQEHWCSSGFANTDLDLLLKRQGIQQLIMMGLIAHTCLEATVRFGAELGYEVTVVRDATASYSDEEMHAALEINIPNYATAILSAEEIVDAISKSTA
;
A
#
# COMPACT_ATOMS: atom_id res chain seq x y z
N MET A 1 12.13 0.12 -2.99
CA MET A 1 11.17 1.15 -2.49
C MET A 1 11.79 2.55 -2.44
N SER A 2 12.89 2.81 -1.72
CA SER A 2 13.46 4.16 -1.57
C SER A 2 13.78 4.84 -2.90
N GLN A 3 14.40 4.13 -3.85
CA GLN A 3 14.73 4.67 -5.18
C GLN A 3 13.48 5.12 -5.96
N VAL A 4 12.41 4.31 -5.93
CA VAL A 4 11.14 4.67 -6.57
C VAL A 4 10.54 5.90 -5.91
N LEU A 5 10.53 5.94 -4.57
CA LEU A 5 9.97 7.06 -3.81
C LEU A 5 10.72 8.38 -4.08
N GLU A 6 12.04 8.36 -4.15
CA GLU A 6 12.83 9.53 -4.49
C GLU A 6 12.57 9.99 -5.95
N ALA A 7 12.64 9.06 -6.92
CA ALA A 7 12.35 9.39 -8.32
C ALA A 7 10.94 9.96 -8.52
N THR A 8 9.95 9.42 -7.81
CA THR A 8 8.57 9.90 -7.81
C THR A 8 8.48 11.35 -7.31
N ARG A 9 9.13 11.65 -6.19
CA ARG A 9 9.15 13.00 -5.61
C ARG A 9 9.91 14.00 -6.48
N ASP A 10 11.05 13.59 -7.02
CA ASP A 10 11.87 14.44 -7.92
C ASP A 10 11.11 14.80 -9.20
N ALA A 11 10.25 13.91 -9.68
CA ALA A 11 9.37 14.11 -10.82
C ALA A 11 8.10 14.90 -10.49
N GLY A 12 7.86 15.28 -9.24
CA GLY A 12 6.64 15.97 -8.81
C GLY A 12 5.38 15.08 -8.84
N ILE A 13 5.54 13.75 -8.90
CA ILE A 13 4.42 12.81 -8.85
C ILE A 13 3.94 12.71 -7.39
N GLN A 14 2.63 12.83 -7.19
CA GLN A 14 2.03 12.84 -5.87
C GLN A 14 2.17 11.48 -5.16
N VAL A 15 2.68 11.51 -3.93
CA VAL A 15 2.82 10.33 -3.08
C VAL A 15 1.65 10.22 -2.12
N PHE A 16 1.08 9.01 -2.02
CA PHE A 16 0.03 8.65 -1.08
C PHE A 16 0.49 7.52 -0.17
N TYR A 17 0.16 7.64 1.10
CA TYR A 17 0.38 6.60 2.11
C TYR A 17 -0.94 5.97 2.51
N ALA A 18 -1.06 4.67 2.31
CA ALA A 18 -2.13 3.83 2.84
C ALA A 18 -1.55 2.95 3.95
N LEU A 19 -1.79 3.31 5.19
CA LEU A 19 -1.20 2.67 6.36
C LEU A 19 -2.20 1.75 7.04
N HIS A 20 -1.72 0.60 7.55
CA HIS A 20 -2.50 -0.25 8.42
C HIS A 20 -2.80 0.46 9.74
N HIS A 21 -4.00 0.24 10.29
CA HIS A 21 -4.40 0.78 11.57
C HIS A 21 -3.42 0.38 12.68
N ARG A 22 -2.94 1.37 13.42
CA ARG A 22 -2.05 1.19 14.56
C ARG A 22 -2.88 0.93 15.81
N TYR A 23 -2.67 -0.26 16.40
CA TYR A 23 -3.42 -0.68 17.58
C TYR A 23 -3.40 0.36 18.70
N ARG A 24 -4.57 0.59 19.31
CA ARG A 24 -4.75 1.40 20.53
C ARG A 24 -5.57 0.60 21.53
N PRO A 25 -5.39 0.79 22.85
CA PRO A 25 -6.27 0.19 23.86
C PRO A 25 -7.74 0.53 23.57
N GLY A 26 -8.60 -0.48 23.61
CA GLY A 26 -10.02 -0.35 23.26
C GLY A 26 -10.38 -0.76 21.83
N ASP A 27 -9.38 -0.87 20.93
CA ASP A 27 -9.62 -1.31 19.58
C ASP A 27 -10.16 -2.74 19.55
N TYR A 28 -11.13 -2.99 18.65
CA TYR A 28 -11.82 -4.27 18.44
C TYR A 28 -12.69 -4.77 19.59
N GLU A 29 -12.61 -4.23 20.82
CA GLU A 29 -13.30 -4.76 22.00
C GLU A 29 -14.83 -4.82 21.84
N ASN A 30 -15.41 -3.86 21.10
CA ASN A 30 -16.85 -3.79 20.85
C ASN A 30 -17.27 -4.36 19.50
N TRP A 31 -16.36 -5.01 18.77
CA TRP A 31 -16.65 -5.57 17.46
C TRP A 31 -17.30 -6.94 17.61
N LYS A 32 -18.52 -7.07 17.10
CA LYS A 32 -19.26 -8.34 17.13
C LYS A 32 -18.69 -9.37 16.15
N TYR A 33 -18.21 -8.90 15.00
CA TYR A 33 -17.67 -9.73 13.93
C TYR A 33 -16.28 -9.24 13.56
N ILE A 34 -15.27 -10.08 13.79
CA ILE A 34 -13.87 -9.77 13.56
C ILE A 34 -13.29 -10.86 12.66
N ALA A 35 -12.66 -10.47 11.54
CA ALA A 35 -11.99 -11.40 10.66
C ALA A 35 -10.76 -12.05 11.34
N PRO A 36 -10.36 -13.28 10.94
CA PRO A 36 -9.21 -13.97 11.53
C PRO A 36 -7.92 -13.13 11.52
N ILE A 37 -7.63 -12.42 10.43
CA ILE A 37 -6.45 -11.54 10.32
C ILE A 37 -6.51 -10.38 11.31
N GLN A 38 -7.69 -9.81 11.55
CA GLN A 38 -7.89 -8.74 12.53
C GLN A 38 -7.77 -9.25 13.97
N LYS A 39 -8.25 -10.47 14.25
CA LYS A 39 -8.04 -11.12 15.55
C LYS A 39 -6.56 -11.34 15.83
N ALA A 40 -5.79 -11.76 14.81
CA ALA A 40 -4.35 -11.91 14.92
C ALA A 40 -3.65 -10.58 15.16
N ALA A 41 -4.05 -9.51 14.45
CA ALA A 41 -3.52 -8.17 14.65
C ALA A 41 -3.82 -7.65 16.06
N TRP A 42 -5.05 -7.83 16.54
CA TRP A 42 -5.46 -7.46 17.89
C TRP A 42 -4.68 -8.20 18.98
N SER A 43 -4.59 -9.53 18.89
CA SER A 43 -3.88 -10.34 19.89
C SER A 43 -2.39 -10.01 19.99
N ARG A 44 -1.78 -9.57 18.90
CA ARG A 44 -0.37 -9.18 18.82
C ARG A 44 -0.14 -7.70 19.07
N LYS A 45 -1.19 -6.90 19.21
CA LYS A 45 -1.13 -5.43 19.22
C LYS A 45 -0.30 -4.90 18.04
N THR A 46 -0.60 -5.42 16.85
CA THR A 46 0.17 -5.13 15.64
C THR A 46 0.25 -3.63 15.40
N PHE A 47 1.46 -3.13 15.20
CA PHE A 47 1.74 -1.70 15.00
C PHE A 47 1.25 -0.82 16.17
N GLU A 48 1.39 -1.26 17.42
CA GLU A 48 0.92 -0.50 18.60
C GLU A 48 1.35 0.96 18.55
N TYR A 49 0.38 1.87 18.66
CA TYR A 49 0.61 3.31 18.59
C TYR A 49 1.60 3.75 19.67
N GLY A 50 2.61 4.53 19.27
CA GLY A 50 3.67 5.01 20.18
C GLY A 50 4.79 4.00 20.44
N SER A 51 4.66 2.73 19.98
CA SER A 51 5.74 1.75 20.03
C SER A 51 6.70 1.90 18.84
N TRP A 52 7.89 1.32 18.95
CA TRP A 52 8.82 1.23 17.82
C TRP A 52 8.21 0.50 16.62
N GLY A 53 7.47 -0.57 16.84
CA GLY A 53 6.80 -1.34 15.79
C GLY A 53 5.66 -0.60 15.10
N GLY A 54 5.13 0.45 15.72
CA GLY A 54 4.08 1.31 15.15
C GLY A 54 4.63 2.54 14.42
N GLN A 55 5.96 2.70 14.34
CA GLN A 55 6.60 3.80 13.64
C GLN A 55 6.94 3.41 12.21
N LEU A 56 6.87 4.36 11.30
CA LEU A 56 7.48 4.20 9.98
C LEU A 56 9.01 4.27 10.10
N ARG A 57 9.70 3.55 9.24
CA ARG A 57 11.14 3.74 9.10
C ARG A 57 11.40 5.15 8.57
N SER A 58 12.47 5.77 9.02
CA SER A 58 12.82 7.16 8.66
C SER A 58 12.89 7.41 7.16
N GLU A 59 13.31 6.40 6.38
CA GLU A 59 13.38 6.47 4.92
C GLU A 59 12.01 6.59 4.24
N PHE A 60 10.95 6.17 4.95
CA PHE A 60 9.58 6.13 4.43
C PHE A 60 8.62 7.06 5.19
N GLU A 61 9.13 7.96 6.01
CA GLU A 61 8.28 8.97 6.64
C GLU A 61 7.68 9.91 5.58
N PRO A 62 6.39 10.25 5.71
CA PRO A 62 5.77 11.25 4.84
C PRO A 62 6.50 12.59 4.90
N ARG A 63 6.77 13.18 3.75
CA ARG A 63 7.36 14.53 3.61
C ARG A 63 6.27 15.57 3.40
N PRO A 64 6.55 16.86 3.61
CA PRO A 64 5.63 17.92 3.23
C PRO A 64 5.19 17.79 1.77
N GLY A 65 3.87 17.75 1.55
CA GLY A 65 3.27 17.51 0.23
C GLY A 65 2.78 16.08 0.01
N ASP A 66 3.29 15.08 0.73
CA ASP A 66 2.74 13.72 0.68
C ASP A 66 1.36 13.67 1.35
N ILE A 67 0.49 12.80 0.85
CA ILE A 67 -0.87 12.63 1.37
C ILE A 67 -0.96 11.31 2.14
N VAL A 68 -1.43 11.37 3.38
CA VAL A 68 -1.66 10.19 4.22
C VAL A 68 -3.15 9.96 4.33
N ALA A 69 -3.64 8.85 3.78
CA ALA A 69 -5.04 8.43 3.91
C ALA A 69 -5.34 7.91 5.32
N GLN A 70 -6.63 7.82 5.65
CA GLN A 70 -7.04 7.15 6.88
C GLN A 70 -6.51 5.72 6.95
N GLU A 71 -6.05 5.32 8.14
CA GLU A 71 -5.55 3.97 8.39
C GLU A 71 -6.61 2.91 8.11
N HIS A 72 -6.26 1.88 7.35
CA HIS A 72 -7.17 0.78 7.00
C HIS A 72 -7.15 -0.33 8.07
N TRP A 73 -8.33 -0.88 8.37
CA TRP A 73 -8.53 -1.82 9.47
C TRP A 73 -8.26 -3.30 9.14
N CYS A 74 -8.09 -3.63 7.88
CA CYS A 74 -7.86 -5.00 7.43
C CYS A 74 -6.77 -5.04 6.37
N SER A 75 -7.07 -5.42 5.13
CA SER A 75 -6.04 -5.55 4.10
C SER A 75 -6.05 -4.40 3.09
N SER A 76 -7.21 -4.04 2.53
CA SER A 76 -7.26 -3.03 1.49
C SER A 76 -7.04 -1.62 2.01
N GLY A 77 -6.15 -0.87 1.39
CA GLY A 77 -5.97 0.56 1.61
C GLY A 77 -7.17 1.41 1.19
N PHE A 78 -8.08 0.88 0.37
CA PHE A 78 -9.31 1.56 -0.05
C PHE A 78 -10.51 1.28 0.86
N ALA A 79 -10.62 0.06 1.39
CA ALA A 79 -11.80 -0.35 2.13
C ALA A 79 -11.94 0.40 3.45
N ASN A 80 -13.03 1.15 3.59
CA ASN A 80 -13.35 1.96 4.78
C ASN A 80 -12.31 3.04 5.11
N THR A 81 -11.71 3.62 4.06
CA THR A 81 -10.78 4.75 4.14
C THR A 81 -11.22 5.86 3.21
N ASP A 82 -10.50 6.97 3.23
CA ASP A 82 -10.70 8.11 2.34
C ASP A 82 -9.77 8.09 1.12
N LEU A 83 -8.99 7.02 0.88
CA LEU A 83 -7.99 6.97 -0.18
C LEU A 83 -8.58 7.25 -1.57
N ASP A 84 -9.71 6.61 -1.93
CA ASP A 84 -10.38 6.83 -3.21
C ASP A 84 -10.81 8.29 -3.41
N LEU A 85 -11.38 8.90 -2.35
CA LEU A 85 -11.76 10.31 -2.37
C LEU A 85 -10.54 11.22 -2.59
N LEU A 86 -9.44 10.96 -1.89
CA LEU A 86 -8.22 11.77 -1.98
C LEU A 86 -7.60 11.67 -3.38
N LEU A 87 -7.52 10.47 -3.96
CA LEU A 87 -7.03 10.24 -5.31
C LEU A 87 -7.89 10.94 -6.35
N LYS A 88 -9.21 10.80 -6.28
CA LYS A 88 -10.16 11.44 -7.22
C LYS A 88 -10.12 12.97 -7.14
N ARG A 89 -9.95 13.53 -5.95
CA ARG A 89 -9.81 14.98 -5.80
C ARG A 89 -8.54 15.54 -6.44
N GLN A 90 -7.51 14.73 -6.62
CA GLN A 90 -6.29 15.08 -7.33
C GLN A 90 -6.33 14.71 -8.82
N GLY A 91 -7.45 14.14 -9.30
CA GLY A 91 -7.59 13.70 -10.68
C GLY A 91 -6.71 12.49 -11.05
N ILE A 92 -6.25 11.73 -10.06
CA ILE A 92 -5.38 10.57 -10.27
C ILE A 92 -6.19 9.43 -10.88
N GLN A 93 -5.66 8.83 -11.94
CA GLN A 93 -6.23 7.67 -12.64
C GLN A 93 -5.26 6.49 -12.73
N GLN A 94 -3.95 6.75 -12.60
CA GLN A 94 -2.90 5.74 -12.69
C GLN A 94 -2.18 5.64 -11.36
N LEU A 95 -1.94 4.43 -10.88
CA LEU A 95 -1.34 4.16 -9.58
C LEU A 95 -0.10 3.28 -9.75
N ILE A 96 1.01 3.70 -9.16
CA ILE A 96 2.18 2.86 -8.94
C ILE A 96 2.12 2.39 -7.50
N MET A 97 1.91 1.09 -7.30
CA MET A 97 1.73 0.50 -5.98
C MET A 97 2.93 -0.31 -5.54
N MET A 98 3.37 -0.07 -4.32
CA MET A 98 4.44 -0.82 -3.64
C MET A 98 4.14 -0.87 -2.15
N GLY A 99 4.79 -1.77 -1.43
CA GLY A 99 4.60 -1.89 0.02
C GLY A 99 4.43 -3.33 0.49
N LEU A 100 3.99 -3.51 1.72
CA LEU A 100 3.92 -4.79 2.41
C LEU A 100 2.50 -5.08 2.91
N ILE A 101 2.13 -6.32 2.96
CA ILE A 101 2.79 -7.52 2.41
C ILE A 101 2.07 -7.94 1.13
N ALA A 102 2.80 -8.59 0.22
CA ALA A 102 2.36 -8.84 -1.15
C ALA A 102 0.99 -9.53 -1.24
N HIS A 103 0.81 -10.67 -0.56
CA HIS A 103 -0.37 -11.55 -0.66
C HIS A 103 -1.59 -11.10 0.16
N THR A 104 -1.49 -9.99 0.91
CA THR A 104 -2.61 -9.46 1.69
C THR A 104 -2.86 -7.99 1.37
N CYS A 105 -2.14 -7.05 2.02
CA CYS A 105 -2.46 -5.63 1.91
C CYS A 105 -2.22 -5.08 0.51
N LEU A 106 -1.09 -5.41 -0.12
CA LEU A 106 -0.81 -4.96 -1.47
C LEU A 106 -1.82 -5.56 -2.46
N GLU A 107 -2.00 -6.90 -2.46
CA GLU A 107 -2.94 -7.57 -3.36
C GLU A 107 -4.37 -7.05 -3.21
N ALA A 108 -4.87 -6.93 -1.97
CA ALA A 108 -6.21 -6.41 -1.72
C ALA A 108 -6.36 -4.96 -2.21
N THR A 109 -5.33 -4.13 -2.03
CA THR A 109 -5.35 -2.74 -2.48
C THR A 109 -5.32 -2.65 -4.01
N VAL A 110 -4.54 -3.50 -4.68
CA VAL A 110 -4.51 -3.61 -6.15
C VAL A 110 -5.89 -4.01 -6.70
N ARG A 111 -6.52 -5.03 -6.13
CA ARG A 111 -7.87 -5.49 -6.53
C ARG A 111 -8.89 -4.36 -6.43
N PHE A 112 -8.97 -3.71 -5.28
CA PHE A 112 -9.87 -2.58 -5.07
C PHE A 112 -9.57 -1.41 -6.02
N GLY A 113 -8.30 -1.09 -6.24
CA GLY A 113 -7.91 -0.05 -7.19
C GLY A 113 -8.42 -0.33 -8.60
N ALA A 114 -8.22 -1.55 -9.10
CA ALA A 114 -8.72 -1.98 -10.40
C ALA A 114 -10.26 -1.94 -10.49
N GLU A 115 -10.98 -2.42 -9.47
CA GLU A 115 -12.45 -2.39 -9.42
C GLU A 115 -13.01 -0.96 -9.34
N LEU A 116 -12.29 -0.03 -8.75
CA LEU A 116 -12.64 1.40 -8.70
C LEU A 116 -12.29 2.16 -9.99
N GLY A 117 -11.66 1.48 -10.97
CA GLY A 117 -11.36 2.01 -12.29
C GLY A 117 -9.98 2.65 -12.43
N TYR A 118 -9.07 2.43 -11.49
CA TYR A 118 -7.69 2.87 -11.62
C TYR A 118 -6.87 1.91 -12.51
N GLU A 119 -5.97 2.49 -13.30
CA GLU A 119 -4.89 1.74 -13.94
C GLU A 119 -3.77 1.49 -12.92
N VAL A 120 -3.48 0.22 -12.64
CA VAL A 120 -2.57 -0.15 -11.55
C VAL A 120 -1.29 -0.79 -12.08
N THR A 121 -0.16 -0.23 -11.71
CA THR A 121 1.17 -0.81 -11.88
C THR A 121 1.73 -1.22 -10.51
N VAL A 122 2.26 -2.44 -10.40
CA VAL A 122 2.87 -2.95 -9.17
C VAL A 122 4.38 -3.04 -9.32
N VAL A 123 5.12 -2.63 -8.29
CA VAL A 123 6.59 -2.71 -8.25
C VAL A 123 7.01 -4.01 -7.57
N ARG A 124 7.40 -5.04 -8.37
CA ARG A 124 7.60 -6.43 -7.93
C ARG A 124 8.69 -6.62 -6.87
N ASP A 125 9.75 -5.85 -6.94
CA ASP A 125 10.90 -5.89 -6.02
C ASP A 125 10.85 -4.81 -4.93
N ALA A 126 9.71 -4.12 -4.83
CA ALA A 126 9.38 -3.19 -3.76
C ALA A 126 8.22 -3.71 -2.88
N THR A 127 8.09 -5.02 -2.78
CA THR A 127 7.18 -5.74 -1.88
C THR A 127 7.87 -6.98 -1.33
N ALA A 128 7.26 -7.62 -0.36
CA ALA A 128 7.71 -8.88 0.21
C ALA A 128 6.54 -9.63 0.85
N SER A 129 6.74 -10.92 1.15
CA SER A 129 5.82 -11.74 1.92
C SER A 129 6.57 -12.59 2.93
N TYR A 130 5.89 -13.52 3.58
CA TYR A 130 6.52 -14.40 4.60
C TYR A 130 7.18 -15.62 4.00
N SER A 131 6.85 -15.98 2.74
CA SER A 131 7.47 -17.09 2.01
C SER A 131 7.50 -16.82 0.50
N ASP A 132 8.31 -17.62 -0.22
CA ASP A 132 8.39 -17.57 -1.69
C ASP A 132 7.07 -18.03 -2.33
N GLU A 133 6.37 -18.99 -1.72
CA GLU A 133 5.06 -19.45 -2.18
C GLU A 133 4.01 -18.32 -2.13
N GLU A 134 4.01 -17.55 -1.06
CA GLU A 134 3.10 -16.41 -0.92
C GLU A 134 3.44 -15.29 -1.89
N MET A 135 4.73 -15.02 -2.12
CA MET A 135 5.19 -14.08 -3.14
C MET A 135 4.76 -14.52 -4.53
N HIS A 136 4.98 -15.80 -4.87
CA HIS A 136 4.57 -16.39 -6.14
C HIS A 136 3.04 -16.29 -6.32
N ALA A 137 2.27 -16.68 -5.31
CA ALA A 137 0.81 -16.60 -5.36
C ALA A 137 0.33 -15.17 -5.62
N ALA A 138 0.91 -14.18 -4.95
CA ALA A 138 0.54 -12.78 -5.16
C ALA A 138 0.95 -12.26 -6.54
N LEU A 139 2.24 -12.33 -6.88
CA LEU A 139 2.80 -11.63 -8.03
C LEU A 139 2.64 -12.36 -9.36
N GLU A 140 2.54 -13.70 -9.34
CA GLU A 140 2.49 -14.50 -10.57
C GLU A 140 1.10 -15.09 -10.85
N ILE A 141 0.22 -15.21 -9.83
CA ILE A 141 -1.10 -15.83 -9.99
C ILE A 141 -2.23 -14.81 -9.82
N ASN A 142 -2.23 -14.05 -8.71
CA ASN A 142 -3.38 -13.24 -8.33
C ASN A 142 -3.35 -11.82 -8.91
N ILE A 143 -2.30 -11.06 -8.62
CA ILE A 143 -2.16 -9.65 -9.04
C ILE A 143 -2.22 -9.47 -10.56
N PRO A 144 -1.69 -10.38 -11.41
CA PRO A 144 -1.79 -10.25 -12.88
C PRO A 144 -3.23 -10.18 -13.43
N ASN A 145 -4.22 -10.58 -12.66
CA ASN A 145 -5.63 -10.45 -13.07
C ASN A 145 -6.17 -9.02 -12.91
N TYR A 146 -5.47 -8.15 -12.20
CA TYR A 146 -5.96 -6.82 -11.80
C TYR A 146 -4.99 -5.69 -12.15
N ALA A 147 -3.67 -5.96 -12.07
CA ALA A 147 -2.67 -4.98 -12.43
C ALA A 147 -2.45 -4.92 -13.94
N THR A 148 -2.36 -3.72 -14.49
CA THR A 148 -2.04 -3.48 -15.90
C THR A 148 -0.58 -3.85 -16.19
N ALA A 149 0.31 -3.64 -15.22
CA ALA A 149 1.72 -3.99 -15.32
C ALA A 149 2.30 -4.39 -13.96
N ILE A 150 3.32 -5.27 -14.01
CA ILE A 150 4.15 -5.63 -12.85
C ILE A 150 5.60 -5.42 -13.28
N LEU A 151 6.23 -4.37 -12.76
CA LEU A 151 7.55 -3.91 -13.19
C LEU A 151 8.54 -3.93 -12.02
N SER A 152 9.84 -3.91 -12.32
CA SER A 152 10.88 -3.70 -11.32
C SER A 152 10.99 -2.23 -10.91
N ALA A 153 11.66 -1.97 -9.80
CA ALA A 153 11.96 -0.61 -9.36
C ALA A 153 12.80 0.16 -10.39
N GLU A 154 13.74 -0.52 -11.06
CA GLU A 154 14.55 0.06 -12.13
C GLU A 154 13.69 0.48 -13.32
N GLU A 155 12.81 -0.41 -13.81
CA GLU A 155 11.89 -0.11 -14.91
C GLU A 155 10.96 1.07 -14.60
N ILE A 156 10.49 1.19 -13.35
CA ILE A 156 9.66 2.32 -12.90
C ILE A 156 10.48 3.62 -12.89
N VAL A 157 11.67 3.62 -12.32
CA VAL A 157 12.55 4.79 -12.28
C VAL A 157 12.88 5.28 -13.70
N ASP A 158 13.19 4.35 -14.60
CA ASP A 158 13.44 4.65 -16.01
C ASP A 158 12.20 5.26 -16.70
N ALA A 159 11.01 4.71 -16.44
CA ALA A 159 9.76 5.22 -17.01
C ALA A 159 9.47 6.64 -16.53
N ILE A 160 9.63 6.91 -15.22
CA ILE A 160 9.47 8.24 -14.63
C ILE A 160 10.44 9.23 -15.27
N SER A 161 11.72 8.88 -15.39
CA SER A 161 12.75 9.73 -15.99
C SER A 161 12.45 10.12 -17.43
N LYS A 162 11.90 9.20 -18.21
CA LYS A 162 11.51 9.46 -19.62
C LYS A 162 10.27 10.32 -19.74
N SER A 163 9.37 10.31 -18.75
CA SER A 163 8.15 11.12 -18.76
C SER A 163 8.39 12.60 -18.40
N THR A 164 9.54 12.91 -17.79
CA THR A 164 9.92 14.25 -17.33
C THR A 164 10.95 14.93 -18.26
N ALA A 165 11.45 14.23 -19.27
CA ALA A 165 12.40 14.72 -20.28
C ALA A 165 11.66 15.32 -21.50
#